data_4f869ede9c1a6fb702799b407ed9ef51
#
_entry.id   4f869ede9c1a6fb702799b407ed9ef51
#
_cell.length_a   1.000
_cell.length_b   1.000
_cell.length_c   1.000
_cell.angle_alpha   90.00
_cell.angle_beta   90.00
_cell.angle_gamma   90.00
#
_symmetry.space_group_name_H-M   'P 1'
#
loop_
_entity.id
_entity.type
_entity.pdbx_description
1 polymer ?
#
loop_
_entity_poly.entity_id
_entity_poly.type
_entity_poly.pdbx_seq_one_letter_code
_entity_poly.pdbx_strand_id
1 'polypeptide(L)'
;MLRDGLGAESDGYFSRGFEIQNFEIDGVPTVKRMDNYTQSMAMYDRVEVVRGATGLISGLGSPSATINLIRKRPTAEAQASVWAEAGNWDRYGTGFDVSGPLTETGNVRGRVVADFKTERSWVDRYKQDSQLIYGITEFDLTEDTLLTMGFSYQRTDVDSPMRSGLPTRFTDGSRTNLKRSLNSAQTWSYNDHEQTSFFTSIEQQFANGWSGKIELTHSENKFDEVFNYVNGGLNPDGSGTTQLPVRFSGIPRQNNIDAYLTGPFGLLGREHELIAGVTLSNYYENVPSYGGWKYDYSGSPAGAIDNLLNWNGNSVKPEFNVTGKSTNDETQYAAYLATRLHATDALSILLGSRVIDWHREIEDKPYNAEKTKTKESETGVYIPYAGVVYDVNDTWSLYASYTKIFNPQSSWVRDINNKPLDPMEGTGYEVGIKGSHFDGKLNSSVALFKIEQDNLAIWIDTPGGNTYKSEQGTTTKGAEFTLDGELAEGWQASAGYAYAVSTDADDQRIVTTLPRHSLKTFTSYRLPGILNKVTLGGGVNWQSKTGADLHTFTQGSYAVTNLLARYDFNQHLSASVNLNNVFDREYLSYAGDHGMYGAPRNIMTGIRYNF
;
A
#
# COMPACT_ATOMS: atom_id res chain seq x y z
N MET A 1 -8.22 1.98 0.85
CA MET A 1 -7.89 0.55 0.86
C MET A 1 -9.15 -0.21 0.48
N LEU A 2 -9.06 -1.10 -0.45
CA LEU A 2 -10.08 -2.11 -0.75
C LEU A 2 -9.66 -3.39 -0.03
N ARG A 3 -10.60 -4.05 0.63
CA ARG A 3 -10.31 -5.24 1.44
C ARG A 3 -11.31 -6.33 1.06
N ASP A 4 -10.84 -7.43 0.50
CA ASP A 4 -11.64 -8.62 0.18
C ASP A 4 -11.45 -9.76 1.18
N GLY A 5 -10.46 -9.63 2.07
CA GLY A 5 -10.17 -10.51 3.19
C GLY A 5 -9.92 -9.75 4.49
N LEU A 6 -9.52 -10.44 5.54
CA LEU A 6 -9.09 -9.87 6.81
C LEU A 6 -7.90 -10.67 7.35
N GLY A 7 -6.75 -10.00 7.48
CA GLY A 7 -5.51 -10.60 7.93
C GLY A 7 -4.89 -11.61 6.96
N ALA A 8 -5.27 -11.54 5.70
CA ALA A 8 -4.71 -12.33 4.60
C ALA A 8 -4.01 -11.40 3.59
N GLU A 9 -3.42 -11.97 2.54
CA GLU A 9 -2.68 -11.25 1.51
C GLU A 9 -3.57 -10.49 0.49
N SER A 10 -4.86 -10.38 0.74
CA SER A 10 -5.84 -9.86 -0.20
C SER A 10 -6.24 -8.39 0.02
N ASP A 11 -5.54 -7.69 0.89
CA ASP A 11 -5.76 -6.26 1.10
C ASP A 11 -5.03 -5.44 0.03
N GLY A 12 -5.75 -4.58 -0.70
CA GLY A 12 -5.19 -3.73 -1.75
C GLY A 12 -5.46 -2.24 -1.55
N TYR A 13 -4.53 -1.41 -2.01
CA TYR A 13 -4.68 0.04 -2.13
C TYR A 13 -4.93 0.41 -3.58
N PHE A 14 -5.87 1.29 -3.84
CA PHE A 14 -6.25 1.66 -5.20
C PHE A 14 -6.26 3.16 -5.40
N SER A 15 -5.78 3.60 -6.54
CA SER A 15 -5.84 4.97 -7.01
C SER A 15 -6.13 4.97 -8.51
N ARG A 16 -6.97 5.88 -8.98
CA ARG A 16 -7.27 6.07 -10.42
C ARG A 16 -7.72 4.79 -11.15
N GLY A 17 -8.37 3.87 -10.46
CA GLY A 17 -8.83 2.61 -11.05
C GLY A 17 -7.80 1.48 -11.09
N PHE A 18 -6.58 1.69 -10.56
CA PHE A 18 -5.51 0.71 -10.54
C PHE A 18 -5.04 0.42 -9.13
N GLU A 19 -4.56 -0.79 -8.90
CA GLU A 19 -3.91 -1.17 -7.65
C GLU A 19 -2.56 -0.47 -7.50
N ILE A 20 -2.26 -0.01 -6.27
CA ILE A 20 -0.98 0.57 -5.93
C ILE A 20 -0.04 -0.58 -5.56
N GLN A 21 0.92 -0.85 -6.42
CA GLN A 21 1.92 -1.91 -6.23
C GLN A 21 3.28 -1.37 -5.80
N ASN A 22 3.49 -0.06 -5.92
CA ASN A 22 4.77 0.57 -5.63
C ASN A 22 4.75 1.15 -4.22
N PHE A 23 5.60 0.56 -3.37
CA PHE A 23 5.91 1.05 -2.04
C PHE A 23 7.38 1.38 -1.96
N GLU A 24 7.69 2.48 -1.29
CA GLU A 24 9.05 2.95 -1.06
C GLU A 24 9.23 3.26 0.43
N ILE A 25 10.46 3.14 0.89
CA ILE A 25 10.87 3.67 2.19
C ILE A 25 11.98 4.69 1.92
N ASP A 26 11.75 5.96 2.29
CA ASP A 26 12.65 7.09 2.01
C ASP A 26 13.05 7.20 0.52
N GLY A 27 12.13 6.85 -0.40
CA GLY A 27 12.34 6.85 -1.85
C GLY A 27 13.04 5.61 -2.40
N VAL A 28 13.35 4.61 -1.57
CA VAL A 28 13.95 3.34 -2.01
C VAL A 28 12.87 2.27 -2.14
N PRO A 29 12.76 1.56 -3.29
CA PRO A 29 11.76 0.51 -3.50
C PRO A 29 11.85 -0.61 -2.46
N THR A 30 10.70 -1.11 -2.01
CA THR A 30 10.63 -2.16 -1.00
C THR A 30 10.42 -3.55 -1.62
N VAL A 31 10.51 -4.58 -0.77
CA VAL A 31 10.21 -5.96 -1.15
C VAL A 31 8.81 -6.07 -1.72
N LYS A 32 8.65 -6.78 -2.82
CA LYS A 32 7.34 -7.18 -3.33
C LYS A 32 6.53 -7.84 -2.20
N ARG A 33 5.25 -7.52 -2.11
CA ARG A 33 4.30 -7.95 -1.08
C ARG A 33 4.29 -7.11 0.21
N MET A 34 4.95 -5.95 0.28
CA MET A 34 4.74 -5.04 1.42
C MET A 34 3.29 -4.55 1.55
N ASP A 35 2.61 -4.44 0.44
CA ASP A 35 1.19 -4.09 0.34
C ASP A 35 0.27 -5.11 1.00
N ASN A 36 0.70 -6.35 1.13
CA ASN A 36 -0.07 -7.45 1.72
C ASN A 36 -0.02 -7.46 3.26
N TYR A 37 0.79 -6.61 3.89
CA TYR A 37 0.98 -6.64 5.34
C TYR A 37 0.63 -5.31 5.97
N THR A 38 -0.17 -5.37 7.02
CA THR A 38 -0.44 -4.21 7.86
C THR A 38 0.81 -3.92 8.69
N GLN A 39 1.56 -2.89 8.31
CA GLN A 39 2.73 -2.48 9.05
C GLN A 39 2.38 -1.48 10.15
N SER A 40 3.14 -1.51 11.26
CA SER A 40 3.04 -0.48 12.27
C SER A 40 3.53 0.86 11.70
N MET A 41 2.71 1.90 11.84
CA MET A 41 3.05 3.26 11.43
C MET A 41 3.93 3.99 12.44
N ALA A 42 4.23 3.38 13.59
CA ALA A 42 4.93 4.07 14.70
C ALA A 42 6.36 4.51 14.34
N MET A 43 7.05 3.81 13.41
CA MET A 43 8.41 4.17 12.99
C MET A 43 8.46 5.22 11.87
N TYR A 44 7.31 5.57 11.28
CA TYR A 44 7.25 6.54 10.19
C TYR A 44 6.85 7.92 10.69
N ASP A 45 7.44 8.95 10.12
CA ASP A 45 7.10 10.34 10.34
C ASP A 45 5.83 10.71 9.58
N ARG A 46 5.79 10.32 8.30
CA ARG A 46 4.66 10.59 7.40
C ARG A 46 4.58 9.57 6.26
N VAL A 47 3.43 9.57 5.60
CA VAL A 47 3.18 8.83 4.36
C VAL A 47 3.00 9.84 3.23
N GLU A 48 3.78 9.69 2.18
CA GLU A 48 3.66 10.48 0.97
C GLU A 48 3.01 9.63 -0.12
N VAL A 49 2.04 10.19 -0.84
CA VAL A 49 1.37 9.50 -1.95
C VAL A 49 1.55 10.33 -3.21
N VAL A 50 2.39 9.84 -4.11
CA VAL A 50 2.60 10.43 -5.44
C VAL A 50 1.63 9.75 -6.40
N ARG A 51 0.61 10.47 -6.85
CA ARG A 51 -0.44 9.94 -7.72
C ARG A 51 -0.05 10.02 -9.18
N GLY A 52 -0.57 9.09 -9.96
CA GLY A 52 -0.33 8.99 -11.39
C GLY A 52 0.84 8.09 -11.74
N ALA A 53 1.30 8.20 -12.97
CA ALA A 53 2.40 7.38 -13.46
C ALA A 53 3.72 7.86 -12.86
N THR A 54 4.32 7.04 -12.00
CA THR A 54 5.50 7.37 -11.19
C THR A 54 6.78 6.73 -11.71
N GLY A 55 6.79 6.27 -12.97
CA GLY A 55 7.91 5.50 -13.54
C GLY A 55 9.28 6.18 -13.48
N LEU A 56 9.34 7.52 -13.54
CA LEU A 56 10.59 8.25 -13.39
C LEU A 56 11.17 8.08 -11.97
N ILE A 57 10.33 8.13 -10.95
CA ILE A 57 10.73 8.09 -9.53
C ILE A 57 10.98 6.65 -9.11
N SER A 58 10.00 5.78 -9.27
CA SER A 58 10.00 4.41 -8.72
C SER A 58 10.67 3.38 -9.61
N GLY A 59 10.95 3.70 -10.86
CA GLY A 59 11.52 2.77 -11.86
C GLY A 59 10.47 1.87 -12.48
N LEU A 60 9.98 0.87 -11.77
CA LEU A 60 8.81 0.09 -12.17
C LEU A 60 7.57 0.88 -11.80
N GLY A 61 6.81 1.34 -12.80
CA GLY A 61 5.70 2.25 -12.61
C GLY A 61 4.35 1.55 -12.57
N SER A 62 3.51 1.89 -11.57
CA SER A 62 2.06 1.67 -11.64
C SER A 62 1.38 2.95 -12.09
N PRO A 63 0.34 2.89 -12.91
CA PRO A 63 -0.40 4.09 -13.30
C PRO A 63 -1.24 4.66 -12.16
N SER A 64 -1.28 4.00 -11.03
CA SER A 64 -2.07 4.36 -9.85
C SER A 64 -1.45 5.45 -8.99
N ALA A 65 -0.43 5.07 -8.26
CA ALA A 65 0.35 5.90 -7.34
C ALA A 65 1.59 5.13 -6.85
N THR A 66 2.49 5.85 -6.19
CA THR A 66 3.53 5.30 -5.31
C THR A 66 3.24 5.76 -3.88
N ILE A 67 3.32 4.85 -2.93
CA ILE A 67 3.26 5.14 -1.49
C ILE A 67 4.68 5.13 -0.96
N ASN A 68 5.17 6.29 -0.49
CA ASN A 68 6.48 6.45 0.11
C ASN A 68 6.34 6.65 1.62
N LEU A 69 6.95 5.76 2.39
CA LEU A 69 6.93 5.75 3.84
C LEU A 69 8.20 6.44 4.35
N ILE A 70 8.09 7.62 4.93
CA ILE A 70 9.24 8.38 5.43
C ILE A 70 9.52 8.00 6.87
N ARG A 71 10.71 7.45 7.14
CA ARG A 71 11.13 7.02 8.47
C ARG A 71 11.37 8.22 9.40
N LYS A 72 11.07 8.05 10.67
CA LYS A 72 11.43 9.00 11.73
C LYS A 72 12.95 9.09 11.84
N ARG A 73 13.49 10.30 11.85
CA ARG A 73 14.92 10.58 12.07
C ARG A 73 15.17 10.99 13.52
N PRO A 74 16.42 10.88 14.01
CA PRO A 74 16.81 11.40 15.30
C PRO A 74 16.59 12.91 15.40
N THR A 75 16.31 13.39 16.61
CA THR A 75 16.08 14.81 16.90
C THR A 75 17.33 15.45 17.51
N ALA A 76 17.52 16.76 17.29
CA ALA A 76 18.61 17.52 17.88
C ALA A 76 18.48 17.67 19.40
N GLU A 77 17.24 17.72 19.90
CA GLU A 77 16.91 17.80 21.31
C GLU A 77 16.36 16.48 21.82
N ALA A 78 16.56 16.19 23.10
CA ALA A 78 16.04 15.00 23.74
C ALA A 78 14.50 15.06 23.79
N GLN A 79 13.85 14.03 23.27
CA GLN A 79 12.42 13.85 23.25
C GLN A 79 12.06 12.43 23.61
N ALA A 80 11.00 12.25 24.39
CA ALA A 80 10.48 10.94 24.68
C ALA A 80 8.96 10.97 24.72
N SER A 81 8.32 9.90 24.27
CA SER A 81 6.88 9.73 24.43
C SER A 81 6.55 8.27 24.70
N VAL A 82 5.49 8.05 25.48
CA VAL A 82 4.86 6.74 25.69
C VAL A 82 3.39 6.84 25.42
N TRP A 83 2.80 5.77 24.91
CA TRP A 83 1.37 5.71 24.66
C TRP A 83 0.78 4.36 25.03
N ALA A 84 -0.52 4.37 25.32
CA ALA A 84 -1.34 3.20 25.46
C ALA A 84 -2.66 3.40 24.73
N GLU A 85 -3.18 2.36 24.11
CA GLU A 85 -4.47 2.37 23.42
C GLU A 85 -5.32 1.18 23.82
N ALA A 86 -6.64 1.36 23.79
CA ALA A 86 -7.63 0.31 24.01
C ALA A 86 -8.85 0.54 23.12
N GLY A 87 -9.51 -0.53 22.71
CA GLY A 87 -10.68 -0.44 21.85
C GLY A 87 -11.58 -1.66 21.91
N ASN A 88 -12.65 -1.62 21.12
CA ASN A 88 -13.51 -2.77 20.93
C ASN A 88 -12.74 -3.98 20.44
N TRP A 89 -13.30 -5.17 20.68
CA TRP A 89 -12.75 -6.48 20.29
C TRP A 89 -11.38 -6.73 20.90
N ASP A 90 -11.24 -6.52 22.21
CA ASP A 90 -10.02 -6.79 22.97
C ASP A 90 -8.76 -6.19 22.31
N ARG A 91 -8.89 -5.00 21.72
CA ARG A 91 -7.77 -4.27 21.16
C ARG A 91 -7.04 -3.51 22.26
N TYR A 92 -5.74 -3.82 22.41
CA TYR A 92 -4.83 -3.16 23.33
C TYR A 92 -3.50 -2.90 22.62
N GLY A 93 -2.94 -1.74 22.87
CA GLY A 93 -1.63 -1.38 22.31
C GLY A 93 -0.84 -0.52 23.28
N THR A 94 0.48 -0.59 23.19
CA THR A 94 1.40 0.27 23.93
C THR A 94 2.68 0.45 23.15
N GLY A 95 3.36 1.56 23.40
CA GLY A 95 4.65 1.79 22.76
C GLY A 95 5.37 2.99 23.36
N PHE A 96 6.60 3.18 22.87
CA PHE A 96 7.41 4.35 23.22
C PHE A 96 8.23 4.82 22.01
N ASP A 97 8.65 6.07 22.07
CA ASP A 97 9.50 6.73 21.09
C ASP A 97 10.46 7.67 21.82
N VAL A 98 11.74 7.35 21.76
CA VAL A 98 12.81 8.11 22.45
C VAL A 98 13.84 8.53 21.43
N SER A 99 14.20 9.80 21.42
CA SER A 99 15.12 10.40 20.46
C SER A 99 15.94 11.51 21.08
N GLY A 100 17.17 11.70 20.61
CA GLY A 100 18.02 12.83 21.02
C GLY A 100 19.51 12.61 20.76
N PRO A 101 20.35 13.59 21.21
CA PRO A 101 21.80 13.49 21.11
C PRO A 101 22.32 12.40 22.03
N LEU A 102 23.30 11.63 21.53
CA LEU A 102 24.03 10.59 22.26
C LEU A 102 25.40 11.10 22.76
N THR A 103 25.82 12.25 22.26
CA THR A 103 27.08 12.93 22.65
C THR A 103 26.78 14.35 23.11
N GLU A 104 27.63 14.92 23.92
CA GLU A 104 27.51 16.32 24.41
C GLU A 104 27.56 17.35 23.25
N THR A 105 28.31 17.02 22.20
CA THR A 105 28.44 17.87 21.01
C THR A 105 27.26 17.79 20.07
N GLY A 106 26.36 16.79 20.25
CA GLY A 106 25.21 16.55 19.39
C GLY A 106 25.54 15.98 18.00
N ASN A 107 26.82 15.68 17.73
CA ASN A 107 27.25 15.12 16.45
C ASN A 107 26.89 13.64 16.24
N VAL A 108 26.44 12.96 17.30
CA VAL A 108 25.83 11.63 17.23
C VAL A 108 24.44 11.70 17.85
N ARG A 109 23.43 11.34 17.09
CA ARG A 109 22.02 11.36 17.51
C ARG A 109 21.40 9.99 17.27
N GLY A 110 20.49 9.60 18.15
CA GLY A 110 19.78 8.32 18.03
C GLY A 110 18.30 8.43 18.27
N ARG A 111 17.55 7.45 17.74
CA ARG A 111 16.12 7.27 18.01
C ARG A 111 15.79 5.80 18.12
N VAL A 112 14.95 5.45 19.08
CA VAL A 112 14.38 4.11 19.24
C VAL A 112 12.88 4.23 19.38
N VAL A 113 12.15 3.41 18.60
CA VAL A 113 10.69 3.30 18.65
C VAL A 113 10.31 1.84 18.85
N ALA A 114 9.39 1.58 19.77
CA ALA A 114 8.77 0.27 19.91
C ALA A 114 7.24 0.40 19.98
N ASP A 115 6.54 -0.55 19.37
CA ASP A 115 5.07 -0.58 19.32
C ASP A 115 4.59 -2.04 19.41
N PHE A 116 3.65 -2.31 20.32
CA PHE A 116 3.12 -3.64 20.58
C PHE A 116 1.61 -3.57 20.61
N LYS A 117 0.94 -4.44 19.86
CA LYS A 117 -0.53 -4.49 19.77
C LYS A 117 -1.03 -5.92 19.78
N THR A 118 -2.13 -6.13 20.46
CA THR A 118 -2.96 -7.32 20.33
C THR A 118 -4.38 -6.89 20.02
N GLU A 119 -5.05 -7.58 19.12
CA GLU A 119 -6.43 -7.26 18.78
C GLU A 119 -7.18 -8.50 18.28
N ARG A 120 -8.47 -8.53 18.58
CA ARG A 120 -9.45 -9.35 17.88
C ARG A 120 -10.15 -8.50 16.82
N SER A 121 -11.16 -9.04 16.18
CA SER A 121 -11.98 -8.35 15.19
C SER A 121 -13.47 -8.55 15.48
N TRP A 122 -14.31 -7.83 14.75
CA TRP A 122 -15.73 -8.14 14.65
C TRP A 122 -16.01 -9.49 13.97
N VAL A 123 -15.00 -10.02 13.30
CA VAL A 123 -15.04 -11.33 12.63
C VAL A 123 -14.65 -12.41 13.63
N ASP A 124 -15.49 -13.42 13.77
CA ASP A 124 -15.32 -14.50 14.74
C ASP A 124 -13.97 -15.21 14.59
N ARG A 125 -13.32 -15.57 15.71
CA ARG A 125 -12.05 -16.30 15.80
C ARG A 125 -10.81 -15.54 15.32
N TYR A 126 -10.96 -14.42 14.63
CA TYR A 126 -9.82 -13.60 14.21
C TYR A 126 -9.07 -13.04 15.43
N LYS A 127 -7.76 -13.18 15.42
CA LYS A 127 -6.85 -12.54 16.36
C LYS A 127 -5.60 -12.10 15.63
N GLN A 128 -5.06 -10.94 15.99
CA GLN A 128 -3.79 -10.44 15.48
C GLN A 128 -2.93 -9.94 16.62
N ASP A 129 -1.67 -10.38 16.65
CA ASP A 129 -0.62 -9.82 17.50
C ASP A 129 0.43 -9.16 16.60
N SER A 130 0.85 -7.94 16.94
CA SER A 130 1.89 -7.23 16.17
C SER A 130 2.89 -6.54 17.07
N GLN A 131 4.14 -6.51 16.64
CA GLN A 131 5.23 -5.84 17.34
C GLN A 131 6.18 -5.18 16.34
N LEU A 132 6.71 -4.03 16.74
CA LEU A 132 7.73 -3.27 16.03
C LEU A 132 8.84 -2.88 16.99
N ILE A 133 10.08 -3.01 16.54
CA ILE A 133 11.25 -2.36 17.11
C ILE A 133 11.99 -1.67 15.96
N TYR A 134 12.27 -0.39 16.13
CA TYR A 134 12.99 0.44 15.16
C TYR A 134 14.09 1.20 15.87
N GLY A 135 15.28 1.24 15.29
CA GLY A 135 16.41 2.01 15.75
C GLY A 135 17.13 2.71 14.61
N ILE A 136 17.54 3.95 14.82
CA ILE A 136 18.29 4.75 13.85
C ILE A 136 19.31 5.61 14.59
N THR A 137 20.50 5.74 14.01
CA THR A 137 21.58 6.60 14.51
C THR A 137 22.16 7.41 13.36
N GLU A 138 22.41 8.67 13.62
CA GLU A 138 23.05 9.63 12.72
C GLU A 138 24.37 10.08 13.32
N PHE A 139 25.39 10.17 12.46
CA PHE A 139 26.74 10.62 12.78
C PHE A 139 27.12 11.76 11.84
N ASP A 140 27.29 12.96 12.35
CA ASP A 140 27.92 14.05 11.62
C ASP A 140 29.44 13.77 11.59
N LEU A 141 29.91 13.11 10.50
CA LEU A 141 31.32 12.76 10.33
C LEU A 141 32.17 14.01 10.11
N THR A 142 31.58 14.97 9.40
CA THR A 142 32.06 16.35 9.22
C THR A 142 30.85 17.29 9.23
N GLU A 143 31.07 18.61 9.10
CA GLU A 143 29.99 19.59 8.95
C GLU A 143 29.14 19.34 7.67
N ASP A 144 29.74 18.69 6.66
CA ASP A 144 29.12 18.45 5.35
C ASP A 144 28.77 16.98 5.09
N THR A 145 29.16 16.07 6.00
CA THR A 145 29.01 14.62 5.78
C THR A 145 28.21 13.98 6.90
N LEU A 146 27.03 13.44 6.55
CA LEU A 146 26.17 12.71 7.46
C LEU A 146 26.16 11.22 7.11
N LEU A 147 26.49 10.37 8.08
CA LEU A 147 26.29 8.92 8.03
C LEU A 147 25.04 8.57 8.84
N THR A 148 24.12 7.85 8.20
CA THR A 148 22.93 7.30 8.86
C THR A 148 22.98 5.78 8.83
N MET A 149 22.64 5.14 9.96
CA MET A 149 22.49 3.69 10.08
C MET A 149 21.19 3.36 10.81
N GLY A 150 20.45 2.39 10.32
CA GLY A 150 19.19 2.03 10.96
C GLY A 150 18.81 0.57 10.78
N PHE A 151 17.91 0.15 11.65
CA PHE A 151 17.39 -1.20 11.75
C PHE A 151 15.90 -1.15 12.06
N SER A 152 15.12 -2.07 11.47
CA SER A 152 13.75 -2.33 11.90
C SER A 152 13.48 -3.83 11.96
N TYR A 153 12.66 -4.22 12.94
CA TYR A 153 12.10 -5.56 13.08
C TYR A 153 10.61 -5.42 13.32
N GLN A 154 9.82 -6.10 12.51
CA GLN A 154 8.37 -6.17 12.66
C GLN A 154 7.93 -7.63 12.62
N ARG A 155 6.98 -7.98 13.46
CA ARG A 155 6.32 -9.28 13.44
C ARG A 155 4.81 -9.08 13.55
N THR A 156 4.07 -9.83 12.75
CA THR A 156 2.61 -9.90 12.78
C THR A 156 2.19 -11.35 12.70
N ASP A 157 1.46 -11.83 13.71
CA ASP A 157 0.91 -13.18 13.77
C ASP A 157 -0.62 -13.04 13.72
N VAL A 158 -1.28 -13.74 12.80
CA VAL A 158 -2.74 -13.70 12.61
C VAL A 158 -3.33 -15.09 12.70
N ASP A 159 -4.27 -15.28 13.62
CA ASP A 159 -5.08 -16.49 13.75
C ASP A 159 -6.37 -16.37 12.95
N SER A 160 -6.78 -17.43 12.28
CA SER A 160 -8.02 -17.54 11.50
C SER A 160 -8.23 -16.37 10.52
N PRO A 161 -7.23 -16.03 9.68
CA PRO A 161 -7.36 -14.99 8.67
C PRO A 161 -8.44 -15.39 7.66
N MET A 162 -9.35 -14.46 7.35
CA MET A 162 -10.39 -14.67 6.34
C MET A 162 -9.90 -14.19 4.98
N ARG A 163 -9.66 -15.14 4.06
CA ARG A 163 -9.28 -14.85 2.67
C ARG A 163 -10.52 -14.79 1.79
N SER A 164 -10.58 -13.82 0.89
CA SER A 164 -11.61 -13.62 -0.14
C SER A 164 -13.05 -13.42 0.37
N GLY A 165 -13.25 -13.18 1.66
CA GLY A 165 -14.56 -12.86 2.21
C GLY A 165 -15.58 -14.00 2.18
N LEU A 166 -16.85 -13.64 2.01
CA LEU A 166 -18.01 -14.53 2.05
C LEU A 166 -18.79 -14.49 0.73
N PRO A 167 -19.43 -15.58 0.28
CA PRO A 167 -20.27 -15.58 -0.91
C PRO A 167 -21.36 -14.51 -0.82
N THR A 168 -21.53 -13.71 -1.89
CA THR A 168 -22.52 -12.62 -1.96
C THR A 168 -23.88 -13.06 -2.48
N ARG A 169 -23.96 -14.24 -3.11
CA ARG A 169 -25.19 -14.85 -3.64
C ARG A 169 -25.31 -16.31 -3.26
N PHE A 170 -26.56 -16.76 -3.15
CA PHE A 170 -26.88 -18.17 -3.13
C PHE A 170 -26.90 -18.76 -4.54
N THR A 171 -26.90 -20.09 -4.65
CA THR A 171 -26.97 -20.82 -5.93
C THR A 171 -28.25 -20.53 -6.72
N ASP A 172 -29.33 -20.10 -6.06
CA ASP A 172 -30.57 -19.67 -6.70
C ASP A 172 -30.51 -18.24 -7.26
N GLY A 173 -29.36 -17.55 -7.11
CA GLY A 173 -29.13 -16.18 -7.54
C GLY A 173 -29.60 -15.11 -6.55
N SER A 174 -30.28 -15.47 -5.47
CA SER A 174 -30.69 -14.51 -4.45
C SER A 174 -29.48 -14.00 -3.63
N ARG A 175 -29.60 -12.78 -3.10
CA ARG A 175 -28.55 -12.15 -2.31
C ARG A 175 -28.41 -12.82 -0.95
N THR A 176 -27.17 -13.08 -0.54
CA THR A 176 -26.90 -13.49 0.84
C THR A 176 -26.95 -12.28 1.77
N ASN A 177 -27.45 -12.49 3.00
CA ASN A 177 -27.39 -11.53 4.09
C ASN A 177 -26.74 -12.24 5.28
N LEU A 178 -25.43 -12.51 5.15
CA LEU A 178 -24.66 -13.23 6.15
C LEU A 178 -24.36 -12.31 7.33
N LYS A 179 -24.13 -12.91 8.51
CA LYS A 179 -23.72 -12.14 9.69
C LYS A 179 -22.37 -11.48 9.43
N ARG A 180 -22.22 -10.19 9.80
CA ARG A 180 -20.94 -9.46 9.69
C ARG A 180 -19.79 -10.12 10.44
N SER A 181 -20.09 -10.89 11.49
CA SER A 181 -19.09 -11.61 12.27
C SER A 181 -18.72 -12.97 11.71
N LEU A 182 -19.43 -13.48 10.71
CA LEU A 182 -19.14 -14.79 10.14
C LEU A 182 -17.73 -14.82 9.53
N ASN A 183 -16.95 -15.84 9.93
CA ASN A 183 -15.62 -16.09 9.42
C ASN A 183 -15.61 -17.42 8.65
N SER A 184 -15.20 -17.37 7.39
CA SER A 184 -15.04 -18.57 6.56
C SER A 184 -13.76 -19.36 6.86
N ALA A 185 -12.82 -18.79 7.62
CA ALA A 185 -11.56 -19.42 7.98
C ALA A 185 -11.71 -20.59 8.94
N GLN A 186 -10.72 -21.48 8.95
CA GLN A 186 -10.60 -22.56 9.91
C GLN A 186 -9.85 -22.12 11.16
N THR A 187 -10.05 -22.84 12.24
CA THR A 187 -9.35 -22.61 13.51
C THR A 187 -7.85 -22.92 13.44
N TRP A 188 -7.41 -23.67 12.45
CA TRP A 188 -6.00 -24.01 12.21
C TRP A 188 -5.33 -23.15 11.14
N SER A 189 -6.03 -22.22 10.50
CA SER A 189 -5.44 -21.28 9.53
C SER A 189 -4.74 -20.14 10.25
N TYR A 190 -3.66 -19.64 9.65
CA TYR A 190 -2.83 -18.58 10.20
C TYR A 190 -2.10 -17.82 9.09
N ASN A 191 -1.59 -16.64 9.44
CA ASN A 191 -0.76 -15.80 8.59
C ASN A 191 0.30 -15.10 9.43
N ASP A 192 1.51 -15.64 9.44
CA ASP A 192 2.61 -15.16 10.26
C ASP A 192 3.68 -14.51 9.39
N HIS A 193 4.05 -13.28 9.74
CA HIS A 193 5.07 -12.49 9.06
C HIS A 193 6.09 -11.91 10.02
N GLU A 194 7.36 -11.96 9.59
CA GLU A 194 8.49 -11.39 10.31
C GLU A 194 9.37 -10.64 9.30
N GLN A 195 9.43 -9.32 9.42
CA GLN A 195 10.24 -8.48 8.56
C GLN A 195 11.42 -7.88 9.32
N THR A 196 12.60 -8.04 8.77
CA THR A 196 13.84 -7.41 9.26
C THR A 196 14.43 -6.55 8.16
N SER A 197 14.82 -5.33 8.48
CA SER A 197 15.49 -4.44 7.54
C SER A 197 16.66 -3.72 8.19
N PHE A 198 17.77 -3.63 7.45
CA PHE A 198 18.94 -2.82 7.75
C PHE A 198 19.17 -1.83 6.63
N PHE A 199 19.53 -0.61 6.98
CA PHE A 199 19.90 0.38 5.98
C PHE A 199 21.04 1.25 6.49
N THR A 200 21.81 1.78 5.55
CA THR A 200 22.83 2.78 5.81
C THR A 200 22.89 3.76 4.65
N SER A 201 23.11 5.04 4.96
CA SER A 201 23.31 6.06 3.93
C SER A 201 24.41 7.02 4.31
N ILE A 202 25.09 7.54 3.30
CA ILE A 202 26.01 8.67 3.39
C ILE A 202 25.43 9.80 2.55
N GLU A 203 25.25 10.95 3.18
CA GLU A 203 24.83 12.21 2.56
C GLU A 203 26.00 13.18 2.62
N GLN A 204 26.39 13.74 1.47
CA GLN A 204 27.49 14.70 1.35
C GLN A 204 26.98 16.00 0.75
N GLN A 205 27.21 17.10 1.44
CA GLN A 205 27.04 18.44 0.88
C GLN A 205 28.35 18.86 0.21
N PHE A 206 28.26 19.38 -1.00
CA PHE A 206 29.40 19.85 -1.76
C PHE A 206 29.35 21.38 -1.88
N ALA A 207 30.45 21.96 -2.33
CA ALA A 207 30.48 23.38 -2.68
C ALA A 207 29.43 23.70 -3.76
N ASN A 208 28.96 24.95 -3.79
CA ASN A 208 28.00 25.46 -4.77
C ASN A 208 26.59 24.82 -4.74
N GLY A 209 26.16 24.33 -3.57
CA GLY A 209 24.80 23.83 -3.38
C GLY A 209 24.51 22.44 -3.94
N TRP A 210 25.53 21.70 -4.41
CA TRP A 210 25.40 20.30 -4.78
C TRP A 210 25.32 19.41 -3.56
N SER A 211 24.54 18.33 -3.64
CA SER A 211 24.52 17.27 -2.65
C SER A 211 24.50 15.90 -3.30
N GLY A 212 25.02 14.92 -2.61
CA GLY A 212 25.01 13.53 -3.04
C GLY A 212 24.55 12.60 -1.91
N LYS A 213 23.88 11.53 -2.29
CA LYS A 213 23.47 10.48 -1.35
C LYS A 213 23.76 9.11 -1.95
N ILE A 214 24.23 8.21 -1.11
CA ILE A 214 24.28 6.77 -1.39
C ILE A 214 23.55 6.09 -0.25
N GLU A 215 22.56 5.24 -0.58
CA GLU A 215 21.84 4.42 0.40
C GLU A 215 21.92 2.95 0.01
N LEU A 216 22.17 2.11 1.01
CA LEU A 216 22.19 0.66 0.94
C LEU A 216 21.08 0.13 1.84
N THR A 217 20.23 -0.75 1.33
CA THR A 217 19.17 -1.40 2.12
C THR A 217 19.19 -2.90 1.91
N HIS A 218 19.10 -3.65 3.01
CA HIS A 218 18.87 -5.09 3.03
C HIS A 218 17.59 -5.37 3.80
N SER A 219 16.66 -6.14 3.21
CA SER A 219 15.41 -6.53 3.85
C SER A 219 15.15 -8.01 3.66
N GLU A 220 14.73 -8.68 4.73
CA GLU A 220 14.22 -10.05 4.73
C GLU A 220 12.77 -10.03 5.22
N ASN A 221 11.90 -10.82 4.56
CA ASN A 221 10.51 -11.01 4.98
C ASN A 221 10.23 -12.51 5.11
N LYS A 222 10.33 -13.05 6.32
CA LYS A 222 9.95 -14.43 6.60
C LYS A 222 8.44 -14.52 6.77
N PHE A 223 7.82 -15.45 6.05
CA PHE A 223 6.40 -15.71 6.16
C PHE A 223 6.09 -17.22 6.21
N ASP A 224 5.04 -17.58 6.93
CA ASP A 224 4.38 -18.89 6.89
C ASP A 224 2.87 -18.65 7.01
N GLU A 225 2.15 -19.08 6.00
CA GLU A 225 0.73 -18.78 5.87
C GLU A 225 -0.05 -20.01 5.41
N VAL A 226 -1.16 -20.26 6.09
CA VAL A 226 -2.12 -21.31 5.71
C VAL A 226 -3.49 -20.67 5.60
N PHE A 227 -3.95 -20.56 4.37
CA PHE A 227 -5.24 -19.95 4.04
C PHE A 227 -6.26 -20.98 3.62
N ASN A 228 -7.51 -20.54 3.63
CA ASN A 228 -8.61 -21.25 3.01
C ASN A 228 -9.42 -20.32 2.11
N TYR A 229 -9.79 -20.83 0.96
CA TYR A 229 -10.79 -20.24 0.09
C TYR A 229 -12.09 -21.05 0.21
N VAL A 230 -13.24 -20.36 0.30
CA VAL A 230 -14.54 -21.01 0.21
C VAL A 230 -14.85 -21.29 -1.25
N ASN A 231 -14.88 -22.56 -1.62
CA ASN A 231 -15.12 -23.03 -2.97
C ASN A 231 -16.54 -23.61 -3.12
N GLY A 232 -17.07 -23.64 -4.34
CA GLY A 232 -18.43 -24.12 -4.61
C GLY A 232 -19.50 -23.03 -4.44
N GLY A 233 -20.76 -23.43 -4.63
CA GLY A 233 -21.92 -22.53 -4.52
C GLY A 233 -22.64 -22.67 -3.18
N LEU A 234 -22.92 -21.58 -2.51
CA LEU A 234 -23.68 -21.57 -1.27
C LEU A 234 -25.17 -21.74 -1.52
N ASN A 235 -25.76 -22.82 -1.00
CA ASN A 235 -27.21 -23.04 -1.07
C ASN A 235 -27.94 -22.22 0.02
N PRO A 236 -29.24 -21.90 -0.14
CA PRO A 236 -30.03 -21.18 0.86
C PRO A 236 -30.09 -21.85 2.24
N ASP A 237 -29.92 -23.17 2.32
CA ASP A 237 -29.86 -23.94 3.57
C ASP A 237 -28.47 -23.92 4.23
N GLY A 238 -27.48 -23.29 3.59
CA GLY A 238 -26.09 -23.16 4.08
C GLY A 238 -25.13 -24.23 3.57
N SER A 239 -25.61 -25.23 2.86
CA SER A 239 -24.80 -26.30 2.25
C SER A 239 -24.16 -25.90 0.91
N GLY A 240 -23.41 -26.83 0.30
CA GLY A 240 -22.89 -26.71 -1.06
C GLY A 240 -21.50 -26.09 -1.21
N THR A 241 -20.93 -25.59 -0.12
CA THR A 241 -19.56 -25.03 -0.12
C THR A 241 -18.55 -26.04 0.42
N THR A 242 -17.29 -25.87 -0.02
CA THR A 242 -16.16 -26.69 0.42
C THR A 242 -14.98 -25.78 0.78
N GLN A 243 -14.03 -26.36 1.50
CA GLN A 243 -12.78 -25.71 1.86
C GLN A 243 -11.72 -26.00 0.79
N LEU A 244 -11.03 -24.98 0.34
CA LEU A 244 -9.90 -25.09 -0.58
C LEU A 244 -8.67 -24.48 0.07
N PRO A 245 -7.93 -25.25 0.90
CA PRO A 245 -6.78 -24.72 1.62
C PRO A 245 -5.52 -24.70 0.77
N VAL A 246 -4.58 -23.79 1.16
CA VAL A 246 -3.25 -23.68 0.59
C VAL A 246 -2.25 -23.28 1.67
N ARG A 247 -0.99 -23.64 1.49
CA ARG A 247 0.13 -23.19 2.32
C ARG A 247 1.19 -22.51 1.46
N PHE A 248 1.70 -21.39 1.94
CA PHE A 248 2.90 -20.73 1.44
C PHE A 248 3.85 -20.45 2.60
N SER A 249 5.15 -20.54 2.35
CA SER A 249 6.16 -20.10 3.31
C SER A 249 7.44 -19.73 2.58
N GLY A 250 8.24 -18.85 3.16
CA GLY A 250 9.51 -18.47 2.56
C GLY A 250 10.24 -17.38 3.33
N ILE A 251 11.42 -17.04 2.82
CA ILE A 251 12.25 -15.92 3.31
C ILE A 251 12.78 -15.16 2.09
N PRO A 252 11.91 -14.40 1.41
CA PRO A 252 12.37 -13.48 0.36
C PRO A 252 13.30 -12.41 0.94
N ARG A 253 14.28 -12.03 0.13
CA ARG A 253 15.28 -11.03 0.45
C ARG A 253 15.35 -9.99 -0.65
N GLN A 254 15.57 -8.75 -0.26
CA GLN A 254 15.81 -7.67 -1.21
C GLN A 254 17.02 -6.85 -0.77
N ASN A 255 17.90 -6.57 -1.74
CA ASN A 255 19.02 -5.66 -1.59
C ASN A 255 18.84 -4.51 -2.56
N ASN A 256 18.96 -3.28 -2.07
CA ASN A 256 18.90 -2.09 -2.91
C ASN A 256 20.14 -1.24 -2.69
N ILE A 257 20.61 -0.65 -3.77
CA ILE A 257 21.58 0.44 -3.78
C ILE A 257 20.94 1.57 -4.57
N ASP A 258 20.84 2.74 -3.97
CA ASP A 258 20.46 3.98 -4.65
C ASP A 258 21.54 5.01 -4.45
N ALA A 259 21.97 5.65 -5.51
CA ALA A 259 22.99 6.70 -5.47
C ALA A 259 22.62 7.83 -6.40
N TYR A 260 22.63 9.07 -5.91
CA TYR A 260 22.34 10.23 -6.73
C TYR A 260 23.13 11.46 -6.33
N LEU A 261 23.24 12.38 -7.30
CA LEU A 261 23.72 13.74 -7.13
C LEU A 261 22.61 14.70 -7.54
N THR A 262 22.43 15.76 -6.78
CA THR A 262 21.47 16.84 -7.10
C THR A 262 22.09 18.18 -6.79
N GLY A 263 21.72 19.20 -7.56
CA GLY A 263 22.21 20.54 -7.32
C GLY A 263 21.84 21.53 -8.41
N PRO A 264 22.15 22.81 -8.17
CA PRO A 264 21.89 23.89 -9.12
C PRO A 264 22.93 23.90 -10.25
N PHE A 265 22.52 24.37 -11.43
CA PHE A 265 23.42 24.69 -12.54
C PHE A 265 22.95 25.94 -13.29
N GLY A 266 23.91 26.69 -13.81
CA GLY A 266 23.63 27.91 -14.57
C GLY A 266 23.46 27.62 -16.07
N LEU A 267 22.37 28.10 -16.67
CA LEU A 267 22.13 28.06 -18.12
C LEU A 267 21.35 29.31 -18.55
N LEU A 268 21.77 29.98 -19.61
CA LEU A 268 21.10 31.19 -20.18
C LEU A 268 20.84 32.29 -19.15
N GLY A 269 21.76 32.48 -18.19
CA GLY A 269 21.68 33.49 -17.17
C GLY A 269 20.70 33.22 -16.03
N ARG A 270 20.18 31.97 -15.94
CA ARG A 270 19.29 31.51 -14.87
C ARG A 270 19.89 30.29 -14.18
N GLU A 271 19.47 30.08 -12.93
CA GLU A 271 19.78 28.89 -12.17
C GLU A 271 18.67 27.84 -12.37
N HIS A 272 19.08 26.60 -12.57
CA HIS A 272 18.23 25.42 -12.81
C HIS A 272 18.61 24.32 -11.85
N GLU A 273 17.78 23.29 -11.75
CA GLU A 273 18.02 22.15 -10.87
C GLU A 273 18.28 20.89 -11.71
N LEU A 274 19.22 20.06 -11.27
CA LEU A 274 19.54 18.78 -11.86
C LEU A 274 19.57 17.69 -10.80
N ILE A 275 19.03 16.51 -11.12
CA ILE A 275 19.25 15.29 -10.39
C ILE A 275 19.66 14.18 -11.37
N ALA A 276 20.69 13.43 -11.01
CA ALA A 276 21.15 12.26 -11.75
C ALA A 276 21.49 11.14 -10.78
N GLY A 277 21.06 9.93 -11.09
CA GLY A 277 21.31 8.82 -10.19
C GLY A 277 21.22 7.45 -10.85
N VAL A 278 21.58 6.44 -10.08
CA VAL A 278 21.55 5.03 -10.44
C VAL A 278 20.91 4.23 -9.32
N THR A 279 20.13 3.21 -9.69
CA THR A 279 19.51 2.29 -8.75
C THR A 279 19.85 0.86 -9.15
N LEU A 280 20.20 0.03 -8.17
CA LEU A 280 20.34 -1.41 -8.32
C LEU A 280 19.43 -2.07 -7.30
N SER A 281 18.56 -2.97 -7.74
CA SER A 281 17.68 -3.75 -6.87
C SER A 281 17.78 -5.22 -7.23
N ASN A 282 17.96 -6.08 -6.24
CA ASN A 282 17.92 -7.53 -6.39
C ASN A 282 16.95 -8.12 -5.38
N TYR A 283 15.96 -8.85 -5.88
CA TYR A 283 15.03 -9.65 -5.09
C TYR A 283 15.32 -11.14 -5.30
N TYR A 284 15.49 -11.86 -4.22
CA TYR A 284 15.73 -13.30 -4.25
C TYR A 284 14.79 -14.03 -3.30
N GLU A 285 14.17 -15.08 -3.80
CA GLU A 285 13.27 -15.97 -3.07
C GLU A 285 13.63 -17.43 -3.34
N ASN A 286 13.69 -18.25 -2.29
CA ASN A 286 13.86 -19.70 -2.38
C ASN A 286 12.88 -20.34 -1.40
N VAL A 287 11.80 -20.90 -1.91
CA VAL A 287 10.65 -21.33 -1.11
C VAL A 287 10.31 -22.81 -1.36
N PRO A 288 9.79 -23.52 -0.35
CA PRO A 288 9.21 -24.85 -0.54
C PRO A 288 7.92 -24.75 -1.36
N SER A 289 7.69 -25.70 -2.23
CA SER A 289 6.40 -25.91 -2.90
C SER A 289 5.58 -26.93 -2.13
N TYR A 290 4.32 -26.61 -1.84
CA TYR A 290 3.36 -27.50 -1.15
C TYR A 290 2.34 -28.11 -2.12
N GLY A 291 2.58 -28.04 -3.43
CA GLY A 291 1.69 -28.55 -4.46
C GLY A 291 0.46 -27.70 -4.73
N GLY A 292 0.48 -26.41 -4.31
CA GLY A 292 -0.60 -25.44 -4.56
C GLY A 292 -1.88 -25.73 -3.76
N TRP A 293 -3.01 -25.29 -4.33
CA TRP A 293 -4.34 -25.46 -3.74
C TRP A 293 -4.74 -26.93 -3.63
N LYS A 294 -5.31 -27.34 -2.48
CA LYS A 294 -5.70 -28.73 -2.19
C LYS A 294 -7.08 -29.07 -2.74
N TYR A 295 -7.19 -29.21 -4.06
CA TYR A 295 -8.45 -29.57 -4.73
C TYR A 295 -8.93 -30.97 -4.37
N ASP A 296 -8.03 -31.94 -4.16
CA ASP A 296 -8.32 -33.28 -3.68
C ASP A 296 -8.97 -33.27 -2.29
N TYR A 297 -8.48 -32.42 -1.39
CA TYR A 297 -9.07 -32.21 -0.09
C TYR A 297 -10.45 -31.55 -0.22
N SER A 298 -10.59 -30.53 -1.05
CA SER A 298 -11.87 -29.85 -1.31
C SER A 298 -12.95 -30.80 -1.83
N GLY A 299 -12.58 -31.78 -2.67
CA GLY A 299 -13.49 -32.81 -3.17
C GLY A 299 -13.76 -33.95 -2.20
N SER A 300 -13.14 -33.98 -1.02
CA SER A 300 -13.31 -35.04 -0.02
C SER A 300 -14.36 -34.69 1.03
N PRO A 301 -14.91 -35.68 1.79
CA PRO A 301 -15.78 -35.39 2.93
C PRO A 301 -15.14 -34.48 4.00
N ALA A 302 -13.81 -34.54 4.16
CA ALA A 302 -13.08 -33.72 5.12
C ALA A 302 -13.05 -32.23 4.71
N GLY A 303 -13.14 -31.93 3.42
CA GLY A 303 -13.20 -30.58 2.87
C GLY A 303 -14.60 -29.99 2.82
N ALA A 304 -15.66 -30.76 3.07
CA ALA A 304 -17.02 -30.26 3.05
C ALA A 304 -17.27 -29.24 4.19
N ILE A 305 -18.07 -28.21 3.88
CA ILE A 305 -18.65 -27.31 4.88
C ILE A 305 -20.13 -27.66 4.96
N ASP A 306 -20.54 -28.33 6.05
CA ASP A 306 -21.92 -28.80 6.21
C ASP A 306 -22.91 -27.65 6.16
N ASN A 307 -22.57 -26.54 6.84
CA ASN A 307 -23.40 -25.34 6.86
C ASN A 307 -22.54 -24.09 7.08
N LEU A 308 -22.34 -23.30 6.03
CA LEU A 308 -21.56 -22.07 6.11
C LEU A 308 -22.24 -20.99 6.96
N LEU A 309 -23.60 -20.96 7.04
CA LEU A 309 -24.34 -19.96 7.80
C LEU A 309 -24.06 -20.06 9.32
N ASN A 310 -23.66 -21.22 9.79
CA ASN A 310 -23.31 -21.51 11.19
C ASN A 310 -21.90 -22.07 11.34
N TRP A 311 -21.01 -21.74 10.41
CA TRP A 311 -19.64 -22.26 10.38
C TRP A 311 -18.84 -21.82 11.62
N ASN A 312 -18.29 -22.79 12.34
CA ASN A 312 -17.49 -22.58 13.55
C ASN A 312 -15.98 -22.69 13.34
N GLY A 313 -15.53 -22.95 12.11
CA GLY A 313 -14.12 -23.07 11.76
C GLY A 313 -13.50 -24.45 12.05
N ASN A 314 -14.23 -25.39 12.63
CA ASN A 314 -13.71 -26.70 12.98
C ASN A 314 -13.71 -27.64 11.77
N SER A 315 -12.54 -28.10 11.39
CA SER A 315 -12.34 -29.11 10.35
C SER A 315 -10.99 -29.80 10.54
N VAL A 316 -10.82 -30.92 9.88
CA VAL A 316 -9.54 -31.64 9.87
C VAL A 316 -8.52 -30.85 9.07
N LYS A 317 -7.38 -30.52 9.66
CA LYS A 317 -6.29 -29.85 8.94
C LYS A 317 -5.68 -30.82 7.91
N PRO A 318 -5.62 -30.46 6.62
CA PRO A 318 -4.93 -31.30 5.63
C PRO A 318 -3.42 -31.30 5.86
N GLU A 319 -2.76 -32.31 5.33
CA GLU A 319 -1.30 -32.33 5.31
C GLU A 319 -0.75 -31.45 4.18
N PHE A 320 0.27 -30.67 4.51
CA PHE A 320 1.00 -29.82 3.57
C PHE A 320 2.43 -30.33 3.42
N ASN A 321 2.58 -31.42 2.69
CA ASN A 321 3.89 -32.01 2.40
C ASN A 321 4.64 -31.15 1.37
N VAL A 322 5.94 -30.98 1.57
CA VAL A 322 6.80 -30.32 0.60
C VAL A 322 6.96 -31.22 -0.63
N THR A 323 6.55 -30.73 -1.78
CA THR A 323 6.57 -31.46 -3.06
C THR A 323 7.69 -30.99 -3.99
N GLY A 324 8.42 -29.96 -3.59
CA GLY A 324 9.50 -29.38 -4.40
C GLY A 324 10.01 -28.08 -3.79
N LYS A 325 10.75 -27.34 -4.59
CA LYS A 325 11.24 -26.00 -4.28
C LYS A 325 11.04 -25.10 -5.49
N SER A 326 10.83 -23.80 -5.25
CA SER A 326 10.83 -22.76 -6.27
C SER A 326 11.83 -21.67 -5.90
N THR A 327 12.59 -21.21 -6.89
CA THR A 327 13.45 -20.03 -6.73
C THR A 327 13.00 -18.94 -7.69
N ASN A 328 13.01 -17.71 -7.22
CA ASN A 328 12.78 -16.51 -8.04
C ASN A 328 13.92 -15.53 -7.77
N ASP A 329 14.67 -15.19 -8.81
CA ASP A 329 15.74 -14.19 -8.78
C ASP A 329 15.38 -13.09 -9.75
N GLU A 330 15.17 -11.88 -9.23
CA GLU A 330 14.78 -10.72 -10.02
C GLU A 330 15.74 -9.57 -9.77
N THR A 331 16.33 -9.04 -10.82
CA THR A 331 17.32 -7.96 -10.74
C THR A 331 16.92 -6.82 -11.66
N GLN A 332 17.05 -5.62 -11.16
CA GLN A 332 16.82 -4.38 -11.89
C GLN A 332 18.04 -3.46 -11.76
N TYR A 333 18.50 -2.95 -12.88
CA TYR A 333 19.46 -1.86 -12.97
C TYR A 333 18.76 -0.66 -13.59
N ALA A 334 18.97 0.52 -13.06
CA ALA A 334 18.41 1.73 -13.64
C ALA A 334 19.35 2.92 -13.52
N ALA A 335 19.30 3.78 -14.50
CA ALA A 335 19.90 5.11 -14.45
C ALA A 335 18.84 6.16 -14.76
N TYR A 336 18.88 7.28 -14.08
CA TYR A 336 17.91 8.35 -14.27
C TYR A 336 18.56 9.73 -14.26
N LEU A 337 17.95 10.63 -15.02
CA LEU A 337 18.31 12.04 -15.11
C LEU A 337 17.02 12.86 -15.14
N ALA A 338 16.93 13.89 -14.31
CA ALA A 338 15.84 14.85 -14.40
C ALA A 338 16.34 16.27 -14.14
N THR A 339 15.71 17.24 -14.80
CA THR A 339 16.02 18.65 -14.62
C THR A 339 14.75 19.48 -14.51
N ARG A 340 14.82 20.53 -13.70
CA ARG A 340 13.85 21.61 -13.66
C ARG A 340 14.48 22.87 -14.22
N LEU A 341 13.99 23.27 -15.38
CA LEU A 341 14.45 24.45 -16.10
C LEU A 341 13.53 25.64 -15.79
N HIS A 342 14.06 26.68 -15.17
CA HIS A 342 13.35 27.93 -14.93
C HIS A 342 13.42 28.79 -16.20
N ALA A 343 12.48 28.60 -17.14
CA ALA A 343 12.43 29.33 -18.41
C ALA A 343 12.11 30.83 -18.19
N THR A 344 11.26 31.14 -17.23
CA THR A 344 11.00 32.50 -16.70
C THR A 344 10.82 32.38 -15.17
N ASP A 345 10.57 33.51 -14.50
CA ASP A 345 10.26 33.49 -13.06
C ASP A 345 8.94 32.75 -12.76
N ALA A 346 8.02 32.74 -13.71
CA ALA A 346 6.72 32.08 -13.60
C ALA A 346 6.64 30.74 -14.31
N LEU A 347 7.59 30.38 -15.18
CA LEU A 347 7.52 29.17 -16.02
C LEU A 347 8.66 28.23 -15.73
N SER A 348 8.35 27.04 -15.23
CA SER A 348 9.27 25.91 -15.04
C SER A 348 8.93 24.78 -16.00
N ILE A 349 9.94 24.18 -16.61
CA ILE A 349 9.85 22.99 -17.46
C ILE A 349 10.60 21.87 -16.76
N LEU A 350 9.93 20.75 -16.55
CA LEU A 350 10.50 19.53 -15.97
C LEU A 350 10.72 18.53 -17.08
N LEU A 351 11.95 18.05 -17.22
CA LEU A 351 12.30 17.00 -18.18
C LEU A 351 13.04 15.91 -17.43
N GLY A 352 12.73 14.67 -17.73
CA GLY A 352 13.42 13.55 -17.12
C GLY A 352 13.32 12.29 -17.95
N SER A 353 14.20 11.37 -17.68
CA SER A 353 14.14 10.03 -18.22
C SER A 353 14.78 9.03 -17.28
N ARG A 354 14.33 7.79 -17.38
CA ARG A 354 14.92 6.63 -16.73
C ARG A 354 15.11 5.54 -17.77
N VAL A 355 16.23 4.86 -17.70
CA VAL A 355 16.52 3.66 -18.49
C VAL A 355 16.63 2.50 -17.54
N ILE A 356 15.97 1.39 -17.87
CA ILE A 356 15.88 0.20 -17.00
C ILE A 356 16.31 -1.03 -17.79
N ASP A 357 17.15 -1.85 -17.16
CA ASP A 357 17.36 -3.25 -17.50
C ASP A 357 16.77 -4.11 -16.39
N TRP A 358 15.85 -4.99 -16.75
CA TRP A 358 15.16 -5.88 -15.84
C TRP A 358 15.30 -7.33 -16.25
N HIS A 359 15.58 -8.20 -15.29
CA HIS A 359 15.75 -9.64 -15.50
C HIS A 359 15.07 -10.42 -14.38
N ARG A 360 14.38 -11.51 -14.74
CA ARG A 360 13.78 -12.45 -13.79
C ARG A 360 14.06 -13.88 -14.23
N GLU A 361 14.53 -14.69 -13.29
CA GLU A 361 14.74 -16.12 -13.47
C GLU A 361 13.95 -16.89 -12.41
N ILE A 362 13.05 -17.78 -12.86
CA ILE A 362 12.27 -18.66 -12.00
C ILE A 362 12.67 -20.08 -12.29
N GLU A 363 12.98 -20.85 -11.25
CA GLU A 363 13.32 -22.25 -11.36
C GLU A 363 12.46 -23.07 -10.40
N ASP A 364 11.56 -23.90 -10.95
CA ASP A 364 10.74 -24.85 -10.20
C ASP A 364 11.38 -26.24 -10.24
N LYS A 365 11.60 -26.81 -9.05
CA LYS A 365 12.24 -28.11 -8.82
C LYS A 365 11.29 -29.04 -8.08
N PRO A 366 10.25 -29.58 -8.73
CA PRO A 366 9.40 -30.60 -8.12
C PRO A 366 10.21 -31.86 -7.85
N TYR A 367 9.89 -32.59 -6.76
CA TYR A 367 10.63 -33.81 -6.40
C TYR A 367 10.36 -34.97 -7.34
N ASN A 368 9.16 -35.04 -7.94
CA ASN A 368 8.69 -36.17 -8.76
C ASN A 368 8.40 -35.78 -10.22
N ALA A 369 8.96 -34.68 -10.71
CA ALA A 369 8.81 -34.22 -12.08
C ALA A 369 10.07 -33.50 -12.57
N GLU A 370 10.14 -33.23 -13.85
CA GLU A 370 11.25 -32.48 -14.42
C GLU A 370 11.27 -31.03 -13.91
N LYS A 371 12.46 -30.53 -13.72
CA LYS A 371 12.73 -29.15 -13.37
C LYS A 371 12.35 -28.24 -14.53
N THR A 372 11.66 -27.16 -14.23
CA THR A 372 11.35 -26.10 -15.19
C THR A 372 12.15 -24.84 -14.88
N LYS A 373 12.51 -24.11 -15.91
CA LYS A 373 13.23 -22.85 -15.79
C LYS A 373 12.63 -21.82 -16.77
N THR A 374 12.20 -20.71 -16.23
CA THR A 374 11.68 -19.57 -17.01
C THR A 374 12.62 -18.38 -16.85
N LYS A 375 12.93 -17.73 -17.95
CA LYS A 375 13.70 -16.48 -17.96
C LYS A 375 12.90 -15.42 -18.68
N GLU A 376 12.85 -14.25 -18.09
CA GLU A 376 12.21 -13.07 -18.62
C GLU A 376 13.20 -11.91 -18.52
N SER A 377 13.28 -11.06 -19.52
CA SER A 377 14.17 -9.91 -19.49
C SER A 377 13.70 -8.82 -20.42
N GLU A 378 13.80 -7.59 -19.95
CA GLU A 378 13.61 -6.38 -20.74
C GLU A 378 14.84 -5.49 -20.55
N THR A 379 15.42 -5.02 -21.64
CA THR A 379 16.64 -4.23 -21.61
C THR A 379 16.48 -2.91 -22.36
N GLY A 380 17.08 -1.85 -21.82
CA GLY A 380 17.01 -0.51 -22.43
C GLY A 380 15.61 0.10 -22.41
N VAL A 381 14.76 -0.31 -21.46
CA VAL A 381 13.40 0.25 -21.33
C VAL A 381 13.51 1.74 -21.00
N TYR A 382 13.03 2.59 -21.92
CA TYR A 382 13.12 4.04 -21.80
C TYR A 382 11.81 4.63 -21.27
N ILE A 383 11.88 5.29 -20.13
CA ILE A 383 10.75 5.92 -19.45
C ILE A 383 10.94 7.44 -19.43
N PRO A 384 10.39 8.17 -20.41
CA PRO A 384 10.44 9.62 -20.44
C PRO A 384 9.42 10.24 -19.50
N TYR A 385 9.75 11.42 -19.00
CA TYR A 385 8.88 12.32 -18.27
C TYR A 385 9.03 13.74 -18.80
N ALA A 386 7.91 14.43 -18.98
CA ALA A 386 7.89 15.85 -19.30
C ALA A 386 6.77 16.55 -18.51
N GLY A 387 7.07 17.71 -17.99
CA GLY A 387 6.09 18.53 -17.27
C GLY A 387 6.33 20.00 -17.49
N VAL A 388 5.29 20.79 -17.31
CA VAL A 388 5.34 22.25 -17.30
C VAL A 388 4.54 22.76 -16.12
N VAL A 389 5.08 23.74 -15.43
CA VAL A 389 4.41 24.46 -14.33
C VAL A 389 4.47 25.94 -14.64
N TYR A 390 3.31 26.60 -14.60
CA TYR A 390 3.18 28.02 -14.79
C TYR A 390 2.53 28.66 -13.57
N ASP A 391 3.29 29.45 -12.84
CA ASP A 391 2.81 30.21 -11.69
C ASP A 391 2.05 31.43 -12.17
N VAL A 392 0.73 31.37 -12.08
CA VAL A 392 -0.17 32.47 -12.47
C VAL A 392 0.00 33.66 -11.53
N ASN A 393 0.21 33.39 -10.26
CA ASN A 393 0.53 34.31 -9.18
C ASN A 393 1.08 33.53 -7.98
N ASP A 394 1.34 34.19 -6.86
CA ASP A 394 1.89 33.58 -5.63
C ASP A 394 0.99 32.48 -5.02
N THR A 395 -0.28 32.45 -5.40
CA THR A 395 -1.26 31.49 -4.87
C THR A 395 -1.53 30.33 -5.82
N TRP A 396 -1.57 30.58 -7.14
CA TRP A 396 -2.07 29.62 -8.12
C TRP A 396 -1.03 29.24 -9.16
N SER A 397 -0.87 27.92 -9.36
CA SER A 397 -0.02 27.36 -10.41
C SER A 397 -0.84 26.41 -11.29
N LEU A 398 -0.68 26.54 -12.60
CA LEU A 398 -1.17 25.59 -13.61
C LEU A 398 -0.07 24.60 -13.92
N TYR A 399 -0.42 23.35 -14.19
CA TYR A 399 0.56 22.36 -14.64
C TYR A 399 -0.01 21.41 -15.69
N ALA A 400 0.89 20.83 -16.47
CA ALA A 400 0.60 19.68 -17.32
C ALA A 400 1.77 18.72 -17.26
N SER A 401 1.49 17.42 -17.36
CA SER A 401 2.52 16.39 -17.37
C SER A 401 2.22 15.25 -18.34
N TYR A 402 3.29 14.64 -18.82
CA TYR A 402 3.34 13.43 -19.63
C TYR A 402 4.34 12.46 -19.01
N THR A 403 3.97 11.19 -18.91
CA THR A 403 4.87 10.17 -18.38
C THR A 403 4.54 8.80 -18.96
N LYS A 404 5.56 7.96 -19.13
CA LYS A 404 5.39 6.54 -19.43
C LYS A 404 5.52 5.69 -18.18
N ILE A 405 4.96 4.50 -18.25
CA ILE A 405 5.06 3.45 -17.24
C ILE A 405 5.45 2.14 -17.90
N PHE A 406 6.18 1.36 -17.14
CA PHE A 406 6.57 -0.01 -17.45
C PHE A 406 6.47 -0.84 -16.17
N ASN A 407 5.77 -1.99 -16.22
CA ASN A 407 5.61 -2.85 -15.08
C ASN A 407 5.55 -4.32 -15.51
N PRO A 408 6.58 -5.13 -15.23
CA PRO A 408 6.55 -6.56 -15.47
C PRO A 408 5.39 -7.23 -14.75
N GLN A 409 4.72 -8.17 -15.41
CA GLN A 409 3.65 -8.95 -14.82
C GLN A 409 4.18 -9.80 -13.64
N SER A 410 3.30 -10.09 -12.68
CA SER A 410 3.64 -11.02 -11.60
C SER A 410 3.99 -12.41 -12.17
N SER A 411 4.91 -13.13 -11.55
CA SER A 411 5.43 -14.42 -12.02
C SER A 411 4.38 -15.51 -12.23
N TRP A 412 3.25 -15.39 -11.53
CA TRP A 412 2.11 -16.31 -11.62
C TRP A 412 1.07 -15.92 -12.69
N VAL A 413 1.21 -14.73 -13.31
CA VAL A 413 0.33 -14.27 -14.39
C VAL A 413 0.76 -14.92 -15.69
N ARG A 414 -0.04 -15.87 -16.20
CA ARG A 414 0.29 -16.68 -17.35
C ARG A 414 -0.90 -16.86 -18.28
N ASP A 415 -0.62 -17.01 -19.58
CA ASP A 415 -1.63 -17.30 -20.60
C ASP A 415 -2.09 -18.77 -20.54
N ILE A 416 -3.02 -19.14 -21.39
CA ILE A 416 -3.57 -20.50 -21.49
C ILE A 416 -2.50 -21.55 -21.88
N ASN A 417 -1.38 -21.14 -22.45
CA ASN A 417 -0.25 -22.00 -22.81
C ASN A 417 0.84 -22.00 -21.72
N ASN A 418 0.52 -21.46 -20.53
CA ASN A 418 1.45 -21.32 -19.41
C ASN A 418 2.68 -20.43 -19.73
N LYS A 419 2.55 -19.47 -20.64
CA LYS A 419 3.58 -18.49 -20.94
C LYS A 419 3.35 -17.19 -20.14
N PRO A 420 4.41 -16.52 -19.68
CA PRO A 420 4.29 -15.19 -19.10
C PRO A 420 3.62 -14.23 -20.09
N LEU A 421 2.82 -13.30 -19.58
CA LEU A 421 2.32 -12.18 -20.39
C LEU A 421 3.41 -11.11 -20.50
N ASP A 422 3.36 -10.35 -21.60
CA ASP A 422 4.22 -9.19 -21.79
C ASP A 422 4.04 -8.17 -20.66
N PRO A 423 5.09 -7.39 -20.33
CA PRO A 423 4.98 -6.33 -19.34
C PRO A 423 3.87 -5.33 -19.65
N MET A 424 3.22 -4.82 -18.61
CA MET A 424 2.28 -3.72 -18.75
C MET A 424 3.02 -2.45 -19.12
N GLU A 425 2.57 -1.79 -20.18
CA GLU A 425 3.05 -0.49 -20.60
C GLU A 425 1.90 0.52 -20.55
N GLY A 426 2.22 1.78 -20.32
CA GLY A 426 1.21 2.80 -20.35
C GLY A 426 1.75 4.21 -20.48
N THR A 427 0.83 5.12 -20.78
CA THR A 427 1.10 6.55 -20.90
C THR A 427 0.08 7.33 -20.07
N GLY A 428 0.60 8.18 -19.21
CA GLY A 428 -0.21 9.09 -18.38
C GLY A 428 -0.12 10.53 -18.87
N TYR A 429 -1.27 11.17 -18.94
CA TYR A 429 -1.43 12.60 -19.22
C TYR A 429 -2.20 13.22 -18.05
N GLU A 430 -1.74 14.36 -17.58
CA GLU A 430 -2.42 15.10 -16.52
C GLU A 430 -2.33 16.59 -16.78
N VAL A 431 -3.40 17.32 -16.49
CA VAL A 431 -3.45 18.77 -16.45
C VAL A 431 -4.20 19.20 -15.19
N GLY A 432 -3.71 20.24 -14.53
CA GLY A 432 -4.36 20.68 -13.31
C GLY A 432 -3.95 22.07 -12.85
N ILE A 433 -4.60 22.46 -11.76
CA ILE A 433 -4.33 23.69 -11.04
C ILE A 433 -4.06 23.34 -9.58
N LYS A 434 -3.04 24.00 -9.01
CA LYS A 434 -2.71 23.91 -7.58
C LYS A 434 -2.82 25.29 -6.96
N GLY A 435 -3.34 25.33 -5.74
CA GLY A 435 -3.42 26.54 -4.94
C GLY A 435 -2.68 26.36 -3.62
N SER A 436 -1.86 27.35 -3.25
CA SER A 436 -1.21 27.47 -1.95
C SER A 436 -1.72 28.73 -1.27
N HIS A 437 -2.49 28.57 -0.20
CA HIS A 437 -3.20 29.65 0.47
C HIS A 437 -2.64 29.88 1.87
N PHE A 438 -2.78 31.11 2.38
CA PHE A 438 -2.38 31.46 3.74
C PHE A 438 -0.92 31.12 4.04
N ASP A 439 0.00 31.51 3.16
CA ASP A 439 1.44 31.23 3.26
C ASP A 439 1.76 29.73 3.35
N GLY A 440 1.06 28.92 2.54
CA GLY A 440 1.28 27.48 2.45
C GLY A 440 0.54 26.64 3.51
N LYS A 441 -0.23 27.26 4.40
CA LYS A 441 -0.98 26.55 5.45
C LYS A 441 -2.15 25.71 4.90
N LEU A 442 -2.73 26.12 3.76
CA LEU A 442 -3.80 25.39 3.10
C LEU A 442 -3.45 25.17 1.64
N ASN A 443 -3.47 23.92 1.21
CA ASN A 443 -3.21 23.52 -0.17
C ASN A 443 -4.47 22.98 -0.81
N SER A 444 -4.68 23.31 -2.07
CA SER A 444 -5.80 22.78 -2.89
C SER A 444 -5.30 22.34 -4.26
N SER A 445 -5.95 21.37 -4.86
CA SER A 445 -5.67 21.00 -6.25
C SER A 445 -6.89 20.44 -6.97
N VAL A 446 -6.94 20.68 -8.28
CA VAL A 446 -7.85 20.01 -9.21
C VAL A 446 -7.00 19.45 -10.33
N ALA A 447 -7.20 18.19 -10.66
CA ALA A 447 -6.50 17.49 -11.74
C ALA A 447 -7.50 16.78 -12.66
N LEU A 448 -7.24 16.82 -13.96
CA LEU A 448 -7.86 15.97 -14.97
C LEU A 448 -6.78 15.04 -15.51
N PHE A 449 -7.07 13.76 -15.61
CA PHE A 449 -6.09 12.78 -16.07
C PHE A 449 -6.68 11.82 -17.10
N LYS A 450 -5.79 11.30 -17.95
CA LYS A 450 -6.03 10.17 -18.86
C LYS A 450 -4.83 9.25 -18.78
N ILE A 451 -5.09 7.96 -18.63
CA ILE A 451 -4.09 6.89 -18.61
C ILE A 451 -4.48 5.91 -19.72
N GLU A 452 -3.58 5.68 -20.65
CA GLU A 452 -3.68 4.64 -21.68
C GLU A 452 -2.76 3.49 -21.25
N GLN A 453 -3.25 2.25 -21.35
CA GLN A 453 -2.49 1.09 -20.90
C GLN A 453 -2.71 -0.09 -21.83
N ASP A 454 -1.61 -0.75 -22.15
CA ASP A 454 -1.56 -2.00 -22.90
C ASP A 454 -1.07 -3.14 -22.01
N ASN A 455 -1.35 -4.37 -22.43
CA ASN A 455 -0.97 -5.61 -21.75
C ASN A 455 -1.57 -5.75 -20.34
N LEU A 456 -2.76 -5.20 -20.09
CA LEU A 456 -3.46 -5.41 -18.83
C LEU A 456 -3.85 -6.89 -18.68
N ALA A 457 -3.38 -7.55 -17.62
CA ALA A 457 -3.75 -8.93 -17.34
C ALA A 457 -5.20 -9.03 -16.86
N ILE A 458 -6.06 -9.66 -17.65
CA ILE A 458 -7.45 -9.95 -17.30
C ILE A 458 -7.57 -11.45 -17.04
N TRP A 459 -8.02 -11.79 -15.83
CA TRP A 459 -8.28 -13.17 -15.47
C TRP A 459 -9.41 -13.76 -16.31
N ILE A 460 -9.24 -14.99 -16.76
CA ILE A 460 -10.24 -15.76 -17.51
C ILE A 460 -10.44 -17.12 -16.84
N ASP A 461 -11.70 -17.51 -16.69
CA ASP A 461 -12.06 -18.82 -16.17
C ASP A 461 -11.81 -19.91 -17.23
N THR A 462 -10.90 -20.81 -16.93
CA THR A 462 -10.55 -21.94 -17.80
C THR A 462 -10.52 -23.25 -17.01
N PRO A 463 -10.84 -24.38 -17.63
CA PRO A 463 -10.85 -25.69 -16.95
C PRO A 463 -9.50 -26.12 -16.35
N GLY A 464 -8.42 -25.38 -16.56
CA GLY A 464 -7.06 -25.71 -16.09
C GLY A 464 -6.54 -24.86 -14.94
N GLY A 465 -7.30 -23.89 -14.43
CA GLY A 465 -6.88 -23.02 -13.33
C GLY A 465 -6.71 -21.55 -13.72
N ASN A 466 -5.92 -20.82 -12.94
CA ASN A 466 -5.72 -19.38 -13.12
C ASN A 466 -5.00 -19.06 -14.43
N THR A 467 -5.73 -18.57 -15.40
CA THR A 467 -5.25 -18.17 -16.72
C THR A 467 -5.59 -16.71 -16.96
N TYR A 468 -4.74 -16.00 -17.68
CA TYR A 468 -4.91 -14.58 -17.99
C TYR A 468 -4.83 -14.36 -19.50
N LYS A 469 -5.57 -13.37 -19.98
CA LYS A 469 -5.36 -12.78 -21.30
C LYS A 469 -4.79 -11.38 -21.17
N SER A 470 -4.02 -10.98 -22.15
CA SER A 470 -3.53 -9.60 -22.28
C SER A 470 -4.63 -8.76 -22.94
N GLU A 471 -5.07 -7.69 -22.28
CA GLU A 471 -6.00 -6.71 -22.83
C GLU A 471 -5.22 -5.50 -23.32
N GLN A 472 -5.50 -5.08 -24.56
CA GLN A 472 -4.86 -3.94 -25.23
C GLN A 472 -5.78 -2.72 -25.24
N GLY A 473 -5.20 -1.52 -25.29
CA GLY A 473 -5.94 -0.29 -25.50
C GLY A 473 -6.89 0.10 -24.37
N THR A 474 -6.59 -0.34 -23.13
CA THR A 474 -7.39 0.08 -21.98
C THR A 474 -7.16 1.55 -21.67
N THR A 475 -8.21 2.25 -21.29
CA THR A 475 -8.13 3.69 -20.97
C THR A 475 -8.82 3.99 -19.66
N THR A 476 -8.14 4.72 -18.77
CA THR A 476 -8.75 5.29 -17.57
C THR A 476 -8.75 6.81 -17.65
N LYS A 477 -9.91 7.42 -17.44
CA LYS A 477 -10.11 8.88 -17.43
C LYS A 477 -10.73 9.30 -16.11
N GLY A 478 -10.35 10.48 -15.63
CA GLY A 478 -10.93 10.96 -14.40
C GLY A 478 -10.60 12.40 -14.03
N ALA A 479 -11.13 12.77 -12.87
CA ALA A 479 -10.90 14.06 -12.23
C ALA A 479 -10.67 13.85 -10.73
N GLU A 480 -9.77 14.61 -10.16
CA GLU A 480 -9.48 14.60 -8.73
C GLU A 480 -9.51 16.04 -8.17
N PHE A 481 -9.99 16.15 -6.94
CA PHE A 481 -9.91 17.36 -6.13
C PHE A 481 -9.28 17.01 -4.78
N THR A 482 -8.37 17.85 -4.29
CA THR A 482 -7.82 17.75 -2.95
C THR A 482 -7.82 19.11 -2.26
N LEU A 483 -8.03 19.09 -0.94
CA LEU A 483 -7.89 20.20 -0.03
C LEU A 483 -7.25 19.67 1.24
N ASP A 484 -6.15 20.28 1.70
CA ASP A 484 -5.44 19.82 2.90
C ASP A 484 -4.74 20.99 3.60
N GLY A 485 -4.92 21.11 4.92
CA GLY A 485 -4.26 22.10 5.75
C GLY A 485 -5.18 22.84 6.71
N GLU A 486 -4.74 24.03 7.11
CA GLU A 486 -5.41 24.90 8.09
C GLU A 486 -6.35 25.87 7.41
N LEU A 487 -7.67 25.76 7.70
CA LEU A 487 -8.70 26.68 7.21
C LEU A 487 -8.73 27.99 8.02
N ALA A 488 -8.47 27.91 9.30
CA ALA A 488 -8.36 29.00 10.25
C ALA A 488 -7.58 28.51 11.47
N GLU A 489 -7.15 29.41 12.35
CA GLU A 489 -6.40 29.08 13.55
C GLU A 489 -7.07 27.94 14.35
N GLY A 490 -6.36 26.83 14.49
CA GLY A 490 -6.84 25.62 15.17
C GLY A 490 -7.85 24.78 14.39
N TRP A 491 -8.19 25.15 13.14
CA TRP A 491 -9.13 24.43 12.30
C TRP A 491 -8.42 23.76 11.13
N GLN A 492 -8.19 22.46 11.23
CA GLN A 492 -7.58 21.63 10.18
C GLN A 492 -8.67 20.94 9.36
N ALA A 493 -8.44 20.82 8.06
CA ALA A 493 -9.31 20.07 7.15
C ALA A 493 -8.50 19.31 6.12
N SER A 494 -8.99 18.11 5.79
CA SER A 494 -8.51 17.30 4.68
C SER A 494 -9.72 16.79 3.89
N ALA A 495 -9.72 16.98 2.58
CA ALA A 495 -10.79 16.51 1.70
C ALA A 495 -10.20 16.02 0.38
N GLY A 496 -10.66 14.85 -0.07
CA GLY A 496 -10.29 14.28 -1.36
C GLY A 496 -11.53 13.76 -2.07
N TYR A 497 -11.75 14.19 -3.30
CA TYR A 497 -12.75 13.64 -4.20
C TYR A 497 -12.05 13.08 -5.43
N ALA A 498 -12.47 11.88 -5.85
CA ALA A 498 -11.98 11.27 -7.08
C ALA A 498 -13.15 10.73 -7.91
N TYR A 499 -13.06 10.97 -9.22
CA TYR A 499 -13.86 10.34 -10.25
C TYR A 499 -12.94 9.61 -11.20
N ALA A 500 -13.15 8.30 -11.43
CA ALA A 500 -12.37 7.51 -12.36
C ALA A 500 -13.25 6.46 -13.06
N VAL A 501 -13.03 6.29 -14.37
CA VAL A 501 -13.69 5.26 -15.19
C VAL A 501 -12.64 4.61 -16.06
N SER A 502 -12.56 3.27 -15.98
CA SER A 502 -11.71 2.45 -16.83
C SER A 502 -12.57 1.72 -17.87
N THR A 503 -12.12 1.74 -19.12
CA THR A 503 -12.76 1.06 -20.26
C THR A 503 -11.72 0.24 -21.02
N ASP A 504 -12.19 -0.83 -21.68
CA ASP A 504 -11.41 -1.55 -22.69
C ASP A 504 -11.40 -0.82 -24.04
N ALA A 505 -10.83 -1.46 -25.07
CA ALA A 505 -10.74 -0.91 -26.42
C ALA A 505 -12.12 -0.71 -27.11
N ASP A 506 -13.14 -1.43 -26.67
CA ASP A 506 -14.52 -1.34 -27.17
C ASP A 506 -15.39 -0.38 -26.35
N ASP A 507 -14.76 0.49 -25.53
CA ASP A 507 -15.40 1.42 -24.59
C ASP A 507 -16.30 0.73 -23.54
N GLN A 508 -16.15 -0.60 -23.33
CA GLN A 508 -16.85 -1.30 -22.27
C GLN A 508 -16.18 -1.05 -20.94
N ARG A 509 -16.97 -0.83 -19.90
CA ARG A 509 -16.43 -0.57 -18.57
C ARG A 509 -15.78 -1.82 -17.97
N ILE A 510 -14.53 -1.68 -17.52
CA ILE A 510 -13.77 -2.67 -16.77
C ILE A 510 -13.56 -2.19 -15.32
N VAL A 511 -12.97 -3.04 -14.46
CA VAL A 511 -12.66 -2.73 -13.04
C VAL A 511 -13.87 -2.24 -12.25
N THR A 512 -15.00 -2.92 -12.42
CA THR A 512 -16.30 -2.52 -11.86
C THR A 512 -16.40 -2.73 -10.33
N THR A 513 -15.47 -3.44 -9.73
CA THR A 513 -15.35 -3.59 -8.27
C THR A 513 -14.91 -2.30 -7.57
N LEU A 514 -14.35 -1.34 -8.31
CA LEU A 514 -13.99 -0.03 -7.79
C LEU A 514 -15.12 1.00 -8.04
N PRO A 515 -15.36 1.94 -7.09
CA PRO A 515 -16.35 2.99 -7.26
C PRO A 515 -15.91 4.01 -8.31
N ARG A 516 -16.86 4.52 -9.11
CA ARG A 516 -16.59 5.66 -10.02
C ARG A 516 -16.30 6.94 -9.28
N HIS A 517 -16.98 7.16 -8.16
CA HIS A 517 -16.85 8.35 -7.33
C HIS A 517 -16.51 7.96 -5.92
N SER A 518 -15.54 8.64 -5.33
CA SER A 518 -15.19 8.54 -3.92
C SER A 518 -14.97 9.91 -3.32
N LEU A 519 -15.46 10.12 -2.10
CA LEU A 519 -15.23 11.32 -1.31
C LEU A 519 -14.73 10.89 0.06
N LYS A 520 -13.62 11.46 0.50
CA LYS A 520 -13.08 11.29 1.84
C LYS A 520 -12.85 12.65 2.44
N THR A 521 -13.38 12.87 3.63
CA THR A 521 -13.23 14.14 4.34
C THR A 521 -12.85 13.87 5.78
N PHE A 522 -12.06 14.76 6.33
CA PHE A 522 -11.80 14.83 7.76
C PHE A 522 -11.57 16.29 8.15
N THR A 523 -12.09 16.70 9.30
CA THR A 523 -11.80 18.02 9.86
C THR A 523 -11.66 17.92 11.37
N SER A 524 -10.81 18.75 11.94
CA SER A 524 -10.67 18.89 13.38
C SER A 524 -10.54 20.34 13.78
N TYR A 525 -11.16 20.71 14.91
CA TYR A 525 -11.14 22.06 15.43
C TYR A 525 -10.76 22.07 16.91
N ARG A 526 -9.70 22.78 17.23
CA ARG A 526 -9.33 23.09 18.61
C ARG A 526 -10.20 24.24 19.12
N LEU A 527 -10.99 23.96 20.14
CA LEU A 527 -11.93 24.94 20.65
C LEU A 527 -11.21 26.14 21.27
N PRO A 528 -11.72 27.36 21.11
CA PRO A 528 -11.07 28.56 21.63
C PRO A 528 -11.35 28.79 23.13
N GLY A 529 -10.64 29.76 23.74
CA GLY A 529 -10.86 30.27 25.08
C GLY A 529 -10.66 29.23 26.17
N ILE A 530 -11.58 29.07 27.09
CA ILE A 530 -11.50 28.15 28.24
C ILE A 530 -11.55 26.68 27.82
N LEU A 531 -11.99 26.37 26.61
CA LEU A 531 -12.06 25.04 26.03
C LEU A 531 -10.85 24.70 25.14
N ASN A 532 -9.78 25.48 25.12
CA ASN A 532 -8.62 25.32 24.25
C ASN A 532 -7.83 24.01 24.44
N LYS A 533 -8.18 23.24 25.46
CA LYS A 533 -7.68 21.88 25.71
C LYS A 533 -8.46 20.80 24.95
N VAL A 534 -9.58 21.13 24.34
CA VAL A 534 -10.46 20.21 23.63
C VAL A 534 -10.27 20.40 22.13
N THR A 535 -10.00 19.31 21.42
CA THR A 535 -10.08 19.23 19.95
C THR A 535 -11.18 18.26 19.58
N LEU A 536 -12.14 18.70 18.77
CA LEU A 536 -13.18 17.87 18.19
C LEU A 536 -12.93 17.71 16.70
N GLY A 537 -13.21 16.53 16.19
CA GLY A 537 -13.05 16.24 14.78
C GLY A 537 -14.02 15.19 14.27
N GLY A 538 -14.06 15.07 12.96
CA GLY A 538 -14.87 14.04 12.32
C GLY A 538 -14.69 14.07 10.81
N GLY A 539 -15.16 13.02 10.17
CA GLY A 539 -15.04 12.87 8.72
C GLY A 539 -16.08 11.91 8.17
N VAL A 540 -16.26 12.01 6.86
CA VAL A 540 -17.16 11.16 6.08
C VAL A 540 -16.38 10.54 4.93
N ASN A 541 -16.48 9.21 4.83
CA ASN A 541 -16.00 8.44 3.68
C ASN A 541 -17.24 7.98 2.89
N TRP A 542 -17.43 8.50 1.69
CA TRP A 542 -18.52 8.13 0.80
C TRP A 542 -17.99 7.55 -0.51
N GLN A 543 -18.72 6.58 -1.06
CA GLN A 543 -18.47 6.05 -2.40
C GLN A 543 -19.75 5.75 -3.15
N SER A 544 -19.67 5.82 -4.49
CA SER A 544 -20.74 5.39 -5.38
C SER A 544 -20.86 3.86 -5.43
N LYS A 545 -21.90 3.37 -6.08
CA LYS A 545 -22.12 1.92 -6.29
C LYS A 545 -20.94 1.25 -7.01
N THR A 546 -20.72 -0.04 -6.70
CA THR A 546 -19.71 -0.92 -7.31
C THR A 546 -20.31 -2.24 -7.77
N GLY A 547 -19.60 -3.01 -8.60
CA GLY A 547 -19.98 -4.38 -8.99
C GLY A 547 -21.09 -4.48 -10.05
N ALA A 548 -21.34 -3.46 -10.86
CA ALA A 548 -22.53 -3.42 -11.73
C ALA A 548 -22.37 -4.30 -12.98
N ASP A 549 -21.47 -4.33 -13.81
CA ASP A 549 -21.59 -4.87 -15.17
C ASP A 549 -20.93 -6.23 -15.38
N LEU A 550 -19.90 -6.55 -14.60
CA LEU A 550 -19.10 -7.80 -14.73
C LEU A 550 -19.30 -8.77 -13.56
N HIS A 551 -20.02 -8.35 -12.50
CA HIS A 551 -20.25 -9.16 -11.31
C HIS A 551 -21.71 -9.43 -11.10
N THR A 552 -22.02 -10.62 -10.59
CA THR A 552 -23.38 -11.02 -10.24
C THR A 552 -23.95 -10.19 -9.08
N PHE A 553 -23.10 -9.45 -8.36
CA PHE A 553 -23.49 -8.66 -7.18
C PHE A 553 -23.17 -7.16 -7.34
N THR A 554 -24.08 -6.31 -6.86
CA THR A 554 -23.88 -4.86 -6.80
C THR A 554 -24.00 -4.36 -5.37
N GLN A 555 -22.96 -3.67 -4.90
CA GLN A 555 -22.99 -2.88 -3.67
C GLN A 555 -23.52 -1.47 -3.98
N GLY A 556 -24.61 -1.06 -3.33
CA GLY A 556 -25.13 0.31 -3.43
C GLY A 556 -24.15 1.34 -2.86
N SER A 557 -24.35 2.62 -3.18
CA SER A 557 -23.59 3.71 -2.58
C SER A 557 -23.76 3.74 -1.06
N TYR A 558 -22.71 4.14 -0.35
CA TYR A 558 -22.76 4.27 1.12
C TYR A 558 -21.82 5.38 1.62
N ALA A 559 -22.10 5.82 2.86
CA ALA A 559 -21.26 6.73 3.60
C ALA A 559 -20.96 6.15 4.98
N VAL A 560 -19.74 6.33 5.45
CA VAL A 560 -19.28 5.98 6.80
C VAL A 560 -18.80 7.25 7.48
N THR A 561 -19.34 7.55 8.67
CA THR A 561 -18.99 8.73 9.44
C THR A 561 -18.17 8.34 10.66
N ASN A 562 -17.10 9.08 10.92
CA ASN A 562 -16.22 8.90 12.07
C ASN A 562 -16.13 10.21 12.86
N LEU A 563 -15.99 10.11 14.18
CA LEU A 563 -15.81 11.25 15.08
C LEU A 563 -14.56 11.06 15.92
N LEU A 564 -13.93 12.18 16.29
CA LEU A 564 -12.76 12.25 17.16
C LEU A 564 -13.02 13.29 18.26
N ALA A 565 -12.62 12.98 19.48
CA ALA A 565 -12.43 13.95 20.54
C ALA A 565 -11.05 13.73 21.18
N ARG A 566 -10.32 14.81 21.41
CA ARG A 566 -9.04 14.82 22.12
C ARG A 566 -9.09 15.86 23.24
N TYR A 567 -8.48 15.52 24.37
CA TYR A 567 -8.31 16.41 25.51
C TYR A 567 -6.84 16.45 25.93
N ASP A 568 -6.25 17.66 25.91
CA ASP A 568 -4.88 17.92 26.36
C ASP A 568 -4.95 18.35 27.85
N PHE A 569 -4.66 17.44 28.79
CA PHE A 569 -4.67 17.72 30.22
C PHE A 569 -3.66 18.81 30.59
N ASN A 570 -2.46 18.70 29.99
CA ASN A 570 -1.37 19.67 30.07
C ASN A 570 -0.48 19.54 28.81
N GLN A 571 0.72 20.13 28.82
CA GLN A 571 1.67 20.09 27.70
C GLN A 571 2.23 18.68 27.44
N HIS A 572 2.16 17.79 28.41
CA HIS A 572 2.74 16.43 28.36
C HIS A 572 1.67 15.35 28.13
N LEU A 573 0.52 15.47 28.77
CA LEU A 573 -0.49 14.40 28.81
C LEU A 573 -1.71 14.74 27.95
N SER A 574 -2.05 13.85 27.04
CA SER A 574 -3.27 13.92 26.23
C SER A 574 -4.02 12.59 26.21
N ALA A 575 -5.35 12.65 26.03
CA ALA A 575 -6.18 11.49 25.75
C ALA A 575 -7.05 11.74 24.51
N SER A 576 -7.37 10.69 23.79
CA SER A 576 -8.23 10.74 22.61
C SER A 576 -9.26 9.61 22.60
N VAL A 577 -10.40 9.89 21.97
CA VAL A 577 -11.47 8.92 21.71
C VAL A 577 -11.85 9.03 20.24
N ASN A 578 -11.86 7.91 19.54
CA ASN A 578 -12.34 7.79 18.17
C ASN A 578 -13.60 6.93 18.17
N LEU A 579 -14.69 7.44 17.60
CA LEU A 579 -15.93 6.71 17.35
C LEU A 579 -16.04 6.48 15.84
N ASN A 580 -15.77 5.26 15.40
CA ASN A 580 -15.79 4.88 14.00
C ASN A 580 -17.16 4.30 13.61
N ASN A 581 -17.57 4.54 12.35
CA ASN A 581 -18.86 4.11 11.83
C ASN A 581 -20.02 4.47 12.76
N VAL A 582 -20.15 5.75 13.09
CA VAL A 582 -21.07 6.31 14.12
C VAL A 582 -22.50 5.80 13.97
N PHE A 583 -22.97 5.68 12.73
CA PHE A 583 -24.35 5.27 12.41
C PHE A 583 -24.50 3.75 12.23
N ASP A 584 -23.46 2.98 12.54
CA ASP A 584 -23.41 1.51 12.35
C ASP A 584 -23.82 1.07 10.94
N ARG A 585 -23.36 1.83 9.92
CA ARG A 585 -23.66 1.51 8.53
C ARG A 585 -23.11 0.13 8.18
N GLU A 586 -23.98 -0.76 7.70
CA GLU A 586 -23.58 -2.03 7.13
C GLU A 586 -23.26 -1.86 5.64
N TYR A 587 -22.09 -2.33 5.25
CA TYR A 587 -21.59 -2.23 3.87
C TYR A 587 -20.54 -3.32 3.62
N LEU A 588 -20.31 -3.63 2.36
CA LEU A 588 -19.15 -4.43 1.93
C LEU A 588 -18.02 -3.49 1.52
N SER A 589 -16.84 -3.69 2.09
CA SER A 589 -15.62 -2.96 1.71
C SER A 589 -15.11 -3.41 0.34
N TYR A 590 -15.37 -4.68 0.00
CA TYR A 590 -15.23 -5.27 -1.32
C TYR A 590 -16.53 -5.97 -1.68
N ALA A 591 -16.93 -5.92 -2.95
CA ALA A 591 -18.15 -6.54 -3.44
C ALA A 591 -17.92 -7.12 -4.85
N GLY A 592 -17.83 -8.43 -4.92
CA GLY A 592 -17.78 -9.27 -6.11
C GLY A 592 -18.62 -10.51 -5.86
N ASP A 593 -18.18 -11.67 -6.36
CA ASP A 593 -18.80 -12.98 -6.07
C ASP A 593 -18.65 -13.34 -4.59
N HIS A 594 -17.54 -12.88 -3.99
CA HIS A 594 -17.33 -12.84 -2.55
C HIS A 594 -17.30 -11.38 -2.08
N GLY A 595 -17.58 -11.16 -0.80
CA GLY A 595 -17.59 -9.83 -0.21
C GLY A 595 -17.09 -9.83 1.23
N MET A 596 -16.47 -8.71 1.62
CA MET A 596 -16.01 -8.48 2.97
C MET A 596 -16.81 -7.36 3.62
N TYR A 597 -17.47 -7.65 4.75
CA TYR A 597 -18.17 -6.62 5.53
C TYR A 597 -17.18 -5.63 6.16
N GLY A 598 -17.50 -4.34 6.07
CA GLY A 598 -16.82 -3.31 6.82
C GLY A 598 -17.09 -3.40 8.32
N ALA A 599 -16.18 -2.80 9.11
CA ALA A 599 -16.28 -2.82 10.57
C ALA A 599 -17.60 -2.18 11.08
N PRO A 600 -18.27 -2.79 12.05
CA PRO A 600 -19.38 -2.16 12.79
C PRO A 600 -18.92 -0.91 13.53
N ARG A 601 -19.88 -0.17 14.10
CA ARG A 601 -19.56 0.93 15.00
C ARG A 601 -18.63 0.45 16.11
N ASN A 602 -17.55 1.21 16.33
CA ASN A 602 -16.55 0.87 17.34
C ASN A 602 -15.93 2.11 17.96
N ILE A 603 -15.40 1.94 19.16
CA ILE A 603 -14.70 2.96 19.92
C ILE A 603 -13.25 2.53 20.10
N MET A 604 -12.35 3.50 19.91
CA MET A 604 -10.93 3.39 20.23
C MET A 604 -10.54 4.56 21.13
N THR A 605 -9.78 4.29 22.18
CA THR A 605 -9.26 5.29 23.11
C THR A 605 -7.74 5.21 23.14
N GLY A 606 -7.10 6.34 23.36
CA GLY A 606 -5.65 6.41 23.50
C GLY A 606 -5.26 7.44 24.55
N ILE A 607 -4.16 7.19 25.22
CA ILE A 607 -3.48 8.12 26.11
C ILE A 607 -2.02 8.24 25.68
N ARG A 608 -1.48 9.45 25.69
CA ARG A 608 -0.09 9.72 25.33
C ARG A 608 0.52 10.68 26.34
N TYR A 609 1.74 10.36 26.76
CA TYR A 609 2.57 11.22 27.58
C TYR A 609 3.86 11.56 26.82
N ASN A 610 4.17 12.85 26.71
CA ASN A 610 5.42 13.40 26.14
C ASN A 610 6.24 13.99 27.29
N PHE A 611 7.49 13.57 27.40
CA PHE A 611 8.41 14.02 28.45
C PHE A 611 9.00 15.39 28.13
#